data_7bddf2d8bae58736f9d4a20423c6d015
#
_entry.id   7bddf2d8bae58736f9d4a20423c6d015
#
_cell.length_a   1.000
_cell.length_b   1.000
_cell.length_c   1.000
_cell.angle_alpha   90.00
_cell.angle_beta   90.00
_cell.angle_gamma   90.00
#
_symmetry.space_group_name_H-M   'P 1'
#
loop_
_entity.id
_entity.type
_entity.pdbx_description
1 polymer ?
#
loop_
_entity_poly.entity_id
_entity_poly.type
_entity_poly.pdbx_seq_one_letter_code
_entity_poly.pdbx_strand_id
1 'polypeptide(L)'
;MGMNETPSGERVHIAFFGRRNAGKSSLVNAVTGQELAIVSDIRGTTTDPVYKSMELLPLGPVVIIDTPGIDDEGELGLKRVGKTRQVLNKADLAVLVVDAVEGISSWEEEMIRLFEKKEIPYLVVYNKMDLLTGKSEQEPVVEHSAYVSARTREGIQQLKEQMARLTSQETDEKRLAADLVKPFDTVILVVPIDKAAPKGRLILPQQQVIRDLLDIGAMPFVCRESELSETFAKLKEAPALVITDSQVFPLVDRLTPPQVRLTSFSILFARYKGDLKQAAEGAKALEMIQDGDPILISEGCTHHRQCGDIGTEKLPAWIRQYTGKAPEFHFTSGTEFPEDVSGYKLIVHCGGCMLNAREMKSRLRSAADQEIPMTNYGILIAYMKGILKRSMGALEPVR
;
A
#
# COMPACT_ATOMS: atom_id res chain seq x y z
N MET A 1 15.41 -5.01 -8.21
CA MET A 1 15.47 -4.22 -6.96
C MET A 1 16.73 -4.62 -6.21
N GLY A 2 17.59 -3.66 -5.90
CA GLY A 2 18.77 -3.87 -5.06
C GLY A 2 18.34 -4.24 -3.64
N MET A 3 19.16 -5.00 -2.91
CA MET A 3 18.87 -5.41 -1.52
C MET A 3 18.75 -4.23 -0.54
N ASN A 4 19.11 -3.02 -0.95
CA ASN A 4 19.16 -1.81 -0.10
C ASN A 4 18.10 -0.75 -0.51
N GLU A 5 17.17 -1.05 -1.42
CA GLU A 5 16.16 -0.08 -1.83
C GLU A 5 14.91 -0.19 -0.95
N THR A 6 14.42 0.94 -0.46
CA THR A 6 13.12 1.01 0.23
C THR A 6 12.02 0.47 -0.70
N PRO A 7 11.20 -0.50 -0.22
CA PRO A 7 10.12 -1.06 -1.03
C PRO A 7 9.13 0.01 -1.48
N SER A 8 8.53 -0.16 -2.65
CA SER A 8 7.56 0.81 -3.19
C SER A 8 6.39 1.07 -2.22
N GLY A 9 5.90 0.05 -1.53
CA GLY A 9 4.82 0.18 -0.56
C GLY A 9 5.16 0.93 0.74
N GLU A 10 6.44 1.31 0.94
CA GLU A 10 6.93 2.08 2.10
C GLU A 10 7.42 3.47 1.68
N ARG A 11 7.40 3.79 0.38
CA ARG A 11 7.75 5.09 -0.14
C ARG A 11 6.55 6.03 -0.11
N VAL A 12 6.78 7.31 0.11
CA VAL A 12 5.73 8.34 -0.03
C VAL A 12 5.38 8.50 -1.51
N HIS A 13 4.14 8.28 -1.87
CA HIS A 13 3.64 8.42 -3.25
C HIS A 13 3.15 9.83 -3.49
N ILE A 14 3.83 10.58 -4.35
CA ILE A 14 3.53 11.97 -4.69
C ILE A 14 3.03 12.03 -6.13
N ALA A 15 1.76 12.37 -6.30
CA ALA A 15 1.14 12.43 -7.61
C ALA A 15 0.99 13.88 -8.11
N PHE A 16 1.47 14.15 -9.31
CA PHE A 16 1.38 15.45 -9.95
C PHE A 16 0.22 15.46 -10.95
N PHE A 17 -0.70 16.39 -10.75
CA PHE A 17 -1.86 16.65 -11.60
C PHE A 17 -1.79 18.05 -12.20
N GLY A 18 -2.42 18.29 -13.32
CA GLY A 18 -2.48 19.59 -13.93
C GLY A 18 -2.92 19.52 -15.38
N ARG A 19 -3.51 20.63 -15.86
CA ARG A 19 -3.87 20.76 -17.27
C ARG A 19 -2.64 20.73 -18.17
N ARG A 20 -2.88 20.50 -19.43
CA ARG A 20 -1.84 20.61 -20.45
C ARG A 20 -1.24 22.02 -20.39
N ASN A 21 0.05 22.13 -20.62
CA ASN A 21 0.81 23.39 -20.61
C ASN A 21 0.90 24.11 -19.24
N ALA A 22 0.30 23.66 -18.17
CA ALA A 22 0.54 24.19 -16.82
C ALA A 22 2.00 24.06 -16.35
N GLY A 23 2.82 23.30 -17.10
CA GLY A 23 4.24 23.09 -16.79
C GLY A 23 4.48 21.96 -15.79
N LYS A 24 3.55 21.00 -15.68
CA LYS A 24 3.62 19.86 -14.78
C LYS A 24 4.93 19.07 -14.95
N SER A 25 5.26 18.63 -16.16
CA SER A 25 6.49 17.88 -16.45
C SER A 25 7.76 18.70 -16.16
N SER A 26 7.74 20.00 -16.45
CA SER A 26 8.86 20.90 -16.09
C SER A 26 9.01 21.04 -14.58
N LEU A 27 7.87 21.09 -13.83
CA LEU A 27 7.90 21.14 -12.38
C LEU A 27 8.42 19.83 -11.77
N VAL A 28 7.97 18.68 -12.28
CA VAL A 28 8.49 17.37 -11.87
C VAL A 28 9.99 17.29 -12.05
N ASN A 29 10.50 17.72 -13.21
CA ASN A 29 11.95 17.77 -13.49
C ASN A 29 12.69 18.75 -12.56
N ALA A 30 12.10 19.92 -12.26
CA ALA A 30 12.70 20.89 -11.36
C ALA A 30 12.78 20.39 -9.91
N VAL A 31 11.69 19.76 -9.41
CA VAL A 31 11.60 19.17 -8.06
C VAL A 31 12.57 18.00 -7.90
N THR A 32 12.65 17.13 -8.89
CA THR A 32 13.49 15.92 -8.83
C THR A 32 14.95 16.18 -9.17
N GLY A 33 15.26 17.27 -9.82
CA GLY A 33 16.60 17.57 -10.35
C GLY A 33 17.04 16.65 -11.49
N GLN A 34 16.10 15.92 -12.11
CA GLN A 34 16.34 14.95 -13.18
C GLN A 34 15.33 15.15 -14.32
N GLU A 35 15.72 14.83 -15.54
CA GLU A 35 14.80 14.78 -16.67
C GLU A 35 13.97 13.48 -16.63
N LEU A 36 12.95 13.44 -15.77
CA LEU A 36 12.09 12.27 -15.58
C LEU A 36 10.87 12.28 -16.48
N ALA A 37 10.28 13.45 -16.67
CA ALA A 37 9.09 13.62 -17.48
C ALA A 37 9.50 14.00 -18.91
N ILE A 38 8.89 13.34 -19.90
CA ILE A 38 9.07 13.71 -21.30
C ILE A 38 8.27 14.99 -21.55
N VAL A 39 8.94 16.12 -21.72
CA VAL A 39 8.33 17.35 -22.21
C VAL A 39 8.12 17.18 -23.71
N SER A 40 6.90 16.83 -24.12
CA SER A 40 6.55 16.64 -25.53
C SER A 40 5.54 17.67 -25.97
N ASP A 41 5.86 18.40 -27.03
CA ASP A 41 4.94 19.32 -27.71
C ASP A 41 3.94 18.59 -28.63
N ILE A 42 4.08 17.25 -28.77
CA ILE A 42 3.28 16.45 -29.70
C ILE A 42 2.03 15.91 -28.96
N ARG A 43 0.85 16.06 -29.56
CA ARG A 43 -0.43 15.57 -29.04
C ARG A 43 -0.41 14.05 -28.91
N GLY A 44 -0.75 13.51 -27.72
CA GLY A 44 -1.11 12.10 -27.55
C GLY A 44 0.00 11.12 -27.16
N THR A 45 1.17 11.59 -26.69
CA THR A 45 2.33 10.73 -26.46
C THR A 45 2.34 9.89 -25.19
N THR A 46 1.54 10.21 -24.14
CA THR A 46 1.42 9.35 -22.94
C THR A 46 0.00 9.34 -22.40
N THR A 47 -0.62 8.17 -22.41
CA THR A 47 -1.94 7.94 -21.78
C THR A 47 -1.82 7.32 -20.40
N ASP A 48 -0.63 6.84 -20.03
CA ASP A 48 -0.37 6.14 -18.76
C ASP A 48 0.44 6.99 -17.79
N PRO A 49 0.13 6.94 -16.48
CA PRO A 49 0.95 7.56 -15.44
C PRO A 49 2.36 6.98 -15.41
N VAL A 50 3.37 7.84 -15.27
CA VAL A 50 4.77 7.41 -15.13
C VAL A 50 5.15 7.36 -13.66
N TYR A 51 5.65 6.21 -13.21
CA TYR A 51 6.09 5.98 -11.84
C TYR A 51 7.61 5.97 -11.74
N LYS A 52 8.19 6.75 -10.85
CA LYS A 52 9.62 6.75 -10.59
C LYS A 52 9.94 6.75 -9.11
N SER A 53 10.64 5.72 -8.65
CA SER A 53 11.17 5.63 -7.29
C SER A 53 12.49 6.35 -7.17
N MET A 54 12.66 7.18 -6.13
CA MET A 54 13.89 7.91 -5.89
C MET A 54 14.01 8.39 -4.44
N GLU A 55 15.16 8.93 -4.07
CA GLU A 55 15.36 9.72 -2.86
C GLU A 55 15.13 11.20 -3.17
N LEU A 56 14.28 11.86 -2.41
CA LEU A 56 13.97 13.28 -2.56
C LEU A 56 14.10 14.00 -1.21
N LEU A 57 15.20 14.76 -1.02
CA LEU A 57 15.37 15.52 0.22
C LEU A 57 14.47 16.76 0.25
N PRO A 58 13.85 17.09 1.40
CA PRO A 58 13.97 16.42 2.72
C PRO A 58 12.99 15.27 2.98
N LEU A 59 12.19 14.83 1.97
CA LEU A 59 11.14 13.81 2.13
C LEU A 59 11.69 12.39 2.33
N GLY A 60 12.90 12.09 1.84
CA GLY A 60 13.45 10.73 1.84
C GLY A 60 12.98 9.89 0.64
N PRO A 61 12.69 8.58 0.84
CA PRO A 61 12.29 7.68 -0.25
C PRO A 61 10.88 7.98 -0.74
N VAL A 62 10.75 8.34 -2.03
CA VAL A 62 9.47 8.69 -2.67
C VAL A 62 9.22 7.86 -3.93
N VAL A 63 7.95 7.80 -4.35
CA VAL A 63 7.53 7.45 -5.71
C VAL A 63 6.87 8.70 -6.32
N ILE A 64 7.48 9.26 -7.33
CA ILE A 64 6.90 10.34 -8.12
C ILE A 64 5.98 9.72 -9.17
N ILE A 65 4.75 10.23 -9.24
CA ILE A 65 3.74 9.81 -10.20
C ILE A 65 3.40 11.01 -11.07
N ASP A 66 3.88 11.01 -12.31
CA ASP A 66 3.53 12.01 -13.30
C ASP A 66 2.30 11.54 -14.08
N THR A 67 1.17 12.26 -13.93
CA THR A 67 -0.08 11.92 -14.63
C THR A 67 -0.12 12.59 -16.00
N PRO A 68 -0.79 11.99 -17.01
CA PRO A 68 -1.05 12.66 -18.28
C PRO A 68 -1.81 13.97 -18.07
N GLY A 69 -1.50 15.01 -18.83
CA GLY A 69 -2.29 16.26 -18.82
C GLY A 69 -3.73 15.99 -19.29
N ILE A 70 -4.70 16.56 -18.61
CA ILE A 70 -6.13 16.34 -18.90
C ILE A 70 -6.67 17.58 -19.61
N ASP A 71 -6.98 17.47 -20.89
CA ASP A 71 -7.58 18.57 -21.70
C ASP A 71 -8.60 18.07 -22.73
N ASP A 72 -8.86 16.75 -22.84
CA ASP A 72 -9.63 16.24 -23.96
C ASP A 72 -11.06 15.90 -23.58
N GLU A 73 -12.00 16.45 -24.36
CA GLU A 73 -13.40 16.02 -24.44
C GLU A 73 -13.48 14.69 -25.20
N GLY A 74 -14.34 13.76 -24.76
CA GLY A 74 -14.65 12.50 -25.46
C GLY A 74 -14.19 11.23 -24.76
N GLU A 75 -14.18 10.08 -25.48
CA GLU A 75 -13.85 8.76 -24.94
C GLU A 75 -12.46 8.64 -24.28
N LEU A 76 -11.48 9.43 -24.77
CA LEU A 76 -10.17 9.53 -24.14
C LEU A 76 -10.25 10.19 -22.76
N GLY A 77 -11.15 11.16 -22.58
CA GLY A 77 -11.38 11.83 -21.29
C GLY A 77 -11.86 10.84 -20.22
N LEU A 78 -12.81 9.97 -20.53
CA LEU A 78 -13.33 8.96 -19.60
C LEU A 78 -12.25 7.96 -19.14
N LYS A 79 -11.40 7.50 -20.06
CA LYS A 79 -10.27 6.60 -19.71
C LYS A 79 -9.23 7.31 -18.83
N ARG A 80 -8.97 8.59 -19.05
CA ARG A 80 -8.06 9.39 -18.24
C ARG A 80 -8.61 9.66 -16.85
N VAL A 81 -9.94 9.90 -16.72
CA VAL A 81 -10.61 10.03 -15.41
C VAL A 81 -10.46 8.74 -14.58
N GLY A 82 -10.67 7.57 -15.19
CA GLY A 82 -10.44 6.28 -14.50
C GLY A 82 -9.00 6.14 -14.01
N LYS A 83 -7.99 6.45 -14.86
CA LYS A 83 -6.57 6.41 -14.48
C LYS A 83 -6.22 7.43 -13.39
N THR A 84 -6.79 8.64 -13.46
CA THR A 84 -6.63 9.65 -12.42
C THR A 84 -7.16 9.14 -11.08
N ARG A 85 -8.32 8.49 -11.04
CA ARG A 85 -8.88 7.89 -9.82
C ARG A 85 -7.96 6.79 -9.26
N GLN A 86 -7.40 5.94 -10.13
CA GLN A 86 -6.44 4.91 -9.70
C GLN A 86 -5.17 5.50 -9.08
N VAL A 87 -4.64 6.58 -9.65
CA VAL A 87 -3.49 7.31 -9.09
C VAL A 87 -3.84 7.92 -7.73
N LEU A 88 -5.02 8.53 -7.62
CA LEU A 88 -5.49 9.13 -6.36
C LEU A 88 -5.63 8.09 -5.23
N ASN A 89 -6.02 6.86 -5.55
CA ASN A 89 -6.11 5.79 -4.55
C ASN A 89 -4.75 5.42 -3.93
N LYS A 90 -3.63 5.80 -4.57
CA LYS A 90 -2.25 5.51 -4.13
C LYS A 90 -1.52 6.75 -3.62
N ALA A 91 -1.97 7.96 -3.99
CA ALA A 91 -1.26 9.20 -3.68
C ALA A 91 -1.33 9.51 -2.18
N ASP A 92 -0.17 9.59 -1.52
CA ASP A 92 -0.04 10.09 -0.16
C ASP A 92 -0.06 11.63 -0.15
N LEU A 93 0.36 12.25 -1.26
CA LEU A 93 0.28 13.69 -1.51
C LEU A 93 -0.13 13.94 -2.97
N ALA A 94 -1.11 14.80 -3.19
CA ALA A 94 -1.48 15.31 -4.50
C ALA A 94 -0.89 16.71 -4.71
N VAL A 95 -0.19 16.92 -5.82
CA VAL A 95 0.33 18.23 -6.25
C VAL A 95 -0.43 18.66 -7.48
N LEU A 96 -1.28 19.69 -7.33
CA LEU A 96 -2.05 20.28 -8.43
C LEU A 96 -1.28 21.45 -9.03
N VAL A 97 -0.80 21.28 -10.24
CA VAL A 97 -0.01 22.29 -10.95
C VAL A 97 -0.94 23.19 -11.77
N VAL A 98 -0.92 24.47 -11.45
CA VAL A 98 -1.73 25.52 -12.07
C VAL A 98 -0.82 26.51 -12.80
N ASP A 99 -1.20 26.98 -13.95
CA ASP A 99 -0.53 28.12 -14.59
C ASP A 99 -0.85 29.39 -13.80
N ALA A 100 0.18 30.06 -13.26
CA ALA A 100 -0.01 31.25 -12.42
C ALA A 100 -0.64 32.43 -13.19
N VAL A 101 -0.50 32.45 -14.51
CA VAL A 101 -1.08 33.50 -15.36
C VAL A 101 -2.56 33.24 -15.65
N GLU A 102 -2.93 31.97 -15.87
CA GLU A 102 -4.33 31.57 -16.15
C GLU A 102 -5.17 31.44 -14.87
N GLY A 103 -4.54 31.06 -13.76
CA GLY A 103 -5.23 30.81 -12.49
C GLY A 103 -6.02 29.49 -12.45
N ILE A 104 -6.83 29.35 -11.41
CA ILE A 104 -7.69 28.19 -11.18
C ILE A 104 -8.92 28.25 -12.11
N SER A 105 -9.18 27.14 -12.79
CA SER A 105 -10.41 26.93 -13.58
C SER A 105 -11.35 25.96 -12.89
N SER A 106 -12.53 25.75 -13.48
CA SER A 106 -13.52 24.77 -12.99
C SER A 106 -12.96 23.36 -12.87
N TRP A 107 -12.00 22.97 -13.71
CA TRP A 107 -11.37 21.66 -13.64
C TRP A 107 -10.46 21.53 -12.39
N GLU A 108 -9.64 22.53 -12.11
CA GLU A 108 -8.81 22.53 -10.90
C GLU A 108 -9.68 22.54 -9.63
N GLU A 109 -10.79 23.28 -9.63
CA GLU A 109 -11.74 23.22 -8.51
C GLU A 109 -12.36 21.84 -8.32
N GLU A 110 -12.71 21.15 -9.41
CA GLU A 110 -13.22 19.77 -9.34
C GLU A 110 -12.17 18.82 -8.77
N MET A 111 -10.90 18.96 -9.18
CA MET A 111 -9.80 18.17 -8.64
C MET A 111 -9.60 18.42 -7.15
N ILE A 112 -9.64 19.66 -6.69
CA ILE A 112 -9.54 20.02 -5.26
C ILE A 112 -10.67 19.33 -4.47
N ARG A 113 -11.92 19.46 -4.93
CA ARG A 113 -13.07 18.78 -4.29
C ARG A 113 -12.89 17.24 -4.24
N LEU A 114 -12.26 16.66 -5.27
CA LEU A 114 -11.98 15.23 -5.31
C LEU A 114 -10.90 14.84 -4.30
N PHE A 115 -9.85 15.67 -4.13
CA PHE A 115 -8.81 15.45 -3.10
C PHE A 115 -9.42 15.51 -1.71
N GLU A 116 -10.25 16.52 -1.42
CA GLU A 116 -10.96 16.69 -0.15
C GLU A 116 -11.90 15.51 0.14
N LYS A 117 -12.72 15.11 -0.84
CA LYS A 117 -13.62 13.96 -0.71
C LYS A 117 -12.87 12.65 -0.40
N LYS A 118 -11.67 12.50 -0.95
CA LYS A 118 -10.81 11.32 -0.72
C LYS A 118 -9.88 11.47 0.48
N GLU A 119 -9.95 12.59 1.20
CA GLU A 119 -9.07 12.90 2.34
C GLU A 119 -7.58 12.77 1.96
N ILE A 120 -7.20 13.25 0.76
CA ILE A 120 -5.83 13.23 0.29
C ILE A 120 -5.19 14.58 0.62
N PRO A 121 -4.08 14.63 1.37
CA PRO A 121 -3.29 15.85 1.49
C PRO A 121 -2.93 16.39 0.12
N TYR A 122 -3.13 17.69 -0.10
CA TYR A 122 -2.83 18.28 -1.40
C TYR A 122 -2.14 19.64 -1.28
N LEU A 123 -1.47 20.02 -2.36
CA LEU A 123 -0.81 21.29 -2.52
C LEU A 123 -1.13 21.87 -3.90
N VAL A 124 -1.63 23.09 -3.94
CA VAL A 124 -1.88 23.83 -5.20
C VAL A 124 -0.61 24.61 -5.54
N VAL A 125 0.02 24.32 -6.67
CA VAL A 125 1.28 24.92 -7.09
C VAL A 125 1.08 25.79 -8.31
N TYR A 126 1.11 27.10 -8.10
CA TYR A 126 1.06 28.10 -9.15
C TYR A 126 2.44 28.22 -9.81
N ASN A 127 2.60 27.56 -10.94
CA ASN A 127 3.83 27.53 -11.71
C ASN A 127 3.89 28.70 -12.72
N LYS A 128 5.08 28.99 -13.24
CA LYS A 128 5.35 30.11 -14.17
C LYS A 128 5.22 31.50 -13.53
N MET A 129 5.51 31.62 -12.23
CA MET A 129 5.50 32.90 -11.53
C MET A 129 6.41 33.94 -12.16
N ASP A 130 7.45 33.51 -12.91
CA ASP A 130 8.35 34.37 -13.68
C ASP A 130 7.66 35.16 -14.81
N LEU A 131 6.44 34.77 -15.20
CA LEU A 131 5.65 35.46 -16.22
C LEU A 131 4.64 36.46 -15.62
N LEU A 132 4.49 36.52 -14.32
CA LEU A 132 3.61 37.49 -13.66
C LEU A 132 4.21 38.89 -13.76
N THR A 133 3.58 39.78 -14.53
CA THR A 133 3.94 41.19 -14.66
C THR A 133 3.30 41.99 -13.51
N GLY A 134 4.13 42.40 -12.57
CA GLY A 134 3.74 43.16 -11.37
C GLY A 134 3.69 42.26 -10.12
N LYS A 135 4.54 42.58 -9.15
CA LYS A 135 4.49 41.97 -7.82
C LYS A 135 3.25 42.44 -7.06
N SER A 136 2.11 41.92 -7.43
CA SER A 136 1.01 41.82 -6.49
C SER A 136 1.34 40.58 -5.65
N GLU A 137 1.62 40.78 -4.35
CA GLU A 137 1.50 39.71 -3.37
C GLU A 137 0.03 39.29 -3.36
N GLN A 138 -0.36 38.46 -4.34
CA GLN A 138 -1.66 37.82 -4.31
C GLN A 138 -1.59 36.86 -3.15
N GLU A 139 -2.34 37.16 -2.09
CA GLU A 139 -2.57 36.20 -1.03
C GLU A 139 -3.02 34.88 -1.66
N PRO A 140 -2.48 33.75 -1.20
CA PRO A 140 -2.85 32.46 -1.74
C PRO A 140 -4.37 32.29 -1.62
N VAL A 141 -5.03 32.07 -2.76
CA VAL A 141 -6.49 31.91 -2.85
C VAL A 141 -6.94 30.62 -2.17
N VAL A 142 -6.00 29.68 -1.94
CA VAL A 142 -6.26 28.36 -1.35
C VAL A 142 -5.26 28.10 -0.21
N GLU A 143 -5.76 27.66 0.91
CA GLU A 143 -4.93 27.11 1.98
C GLU A 143 -4.07 25.97 1.40
N HIS A 144 -2.81 25.88 1.78
CA HIS A 144 -1.84 24.94 1.17
C HIS A 144 -1.52 25.23 -0.30
N SER A 145 -1.07 26.43 -0.60
CA SER A 145 -0.60 26.80 -1.93
C SER A 145 0.85 27.29 -1.94
N ALA A 146 1.48 27.22 -3.12
CA ALA A 146 2.85 27.70 -3.37
C ALA A 146 2.96 28.34 -4.75
N TYR A 147 3.73 29.43 -4.87
CA TYR A 147 4.12 30.02 -6.14
C TYR A 147 5.54 29.60 -6.48
N VAL A 148 5.73 29.13 -7.70
CA VAL A 148 7.04 28.63 -8.17
C VAL A 148 7.29 28.99 -9.64
N SER A 149 8.54 28.95 -10.04
CA SER A 149 8.93 28.88 -11.45
C SER A 149 9.79 27.65 -11.69
N ALA A 150 9.26 26.67 -12.41
CA ALA A 150 10.04 25.51 -12.83
C ALA A 150 11.21 25.89 -13.74
N ARG A 151 11.08 27.02 -14.47
CA ARG A 151 12.09 27.54 -15.39
C ARG A 151 13.27 28.17 -14.64
N THR A 152 13.02 29.07 -13.69
CA THR A 152 14.06 29.78 -12.93
C THR A 152 14.46 29.02 -11.67
N ARG A 153 13.72 27.97 -11.28
CA ARG A 153 13.83 27.21 -10.05
C ARG A 153 13.50 27.99 -8.78
N GLU A 154 12.91 29.16 -8.91
CA GLU A 154 12.44 29.96 -7.79
C GLU A 154 11.29 29.25 -7.06
N GLY A 155 11.31 29.23 -5.73
CA GLY A 155 10.29 28.58 -4.89
C GLY A 155 10.39 27.04 -4.80
N ILE A 156 11.25 26.36 -5.57
CA ILE A 156 11.30 24.88 -5.60
C ILE A 156 11.75 24.28 -4.26
N GLN A 157 12.72 24.90 -3.57
CA GLN A 157 13.17 24.38 -2.28
C GLN A 157 12.08 24.51 -1.21
N GLN A 158 11.39 25.64 -1.15
CA GLN A 158 10.25 25.87 -0.24
C GLN A 158 9.10 24.90 -0.53
N LEU A 159 8.84 24.62 -1.81
CA LEU A 159 7.85 23.62 -2.23
C LEU A 159 8.20 22.23 -1.67
N LYS A 160 9.47 21.79 -1.77
CA LYS A 160 9.90 20.50 -1.19
C LYS A 160 9.70 20.44 0.32
N GLU A 161 9.97 21.52 1.03
CA GLU A 161 9.75 21.61 2.49
C GLU A 161 8.27 21.54 2.86
N GLN A 162 7.39 22.21 2.09
CA GLN A 162 5.95 22.12 2.29
C GLN A 162 5.44 20.70 2.03
N MET A 163 5.89 20.07 0.94
CA MET A 163 5.57 18.68 0.65
C MET A 163 5.98 17.74 1.80
N ALA A 164 7.19 17.93 2.34
CA ALA A 164 7.67 17.15 3.48
C ALA A 164 6.80 17.34 4.74
N ARG A 165 6.39 18.56 5.05
CA ARG A 165 5.50 18.84 6.19
C ARG A 165 4.15 18.17 6.07
N LEU A 166 3.53 18.22 4.88
CA LEU A 166 2.23 17.59 4.63
C LEU A 166 2.27 16.07 4.71
N THR A 167 3.38 15.46 4.31
CA THR A 167 3.54 13.99 4.35
C THR A 167 3.98 13.46 5.71
N SER A 168 4.68 14.25 6.53
CA SER A 168 5.11 13.84 7.87
C SER A 168 3.99 13.81 8.91
N GLN A 169 2.88 14.52 8.69
CA GLN A 169 1.74 14.53 9.61
C GLN A 169 0.93 13.23 9.64
N GLU A 170 1.01 12.39 8.61
CA GLU A 170 0.31 11.10 8.54
C GLU A 170 1.13 9.89 9.08
N THR A 171 2.37 10.08 9.44
CA THR A 171 3.16 9.02 10.09
C THR A 171 2.80 8.89 11.56
N ASP A 172 1.57 8.46 11.86
CA ASP A 172 1.34 7.69 13.07
C ASP A 172 2.39 6.58 13.08
N GLU A 173 3.13 6.45 14.19
CA GLU A 173 4.20 5.46 14.36
C GLU A 173 3.66 4.03 14.42
N LYS A 174 2.89 3.64 13.39
CA LYS A 174 2.41 2.26 13.27
C LYS A 174 3.61 1.34 13.08
N ARG A 175 3.77 0.41 13.99
CA ARG A 175 4.79 -0.62 13.92
C ARG A 175 4.20 -1.92 13.40
N LEU A 176 5.01 -2.73 12.71
CA LEU A 176 4.59 -4.06 12.25
C LEU A 176 4.45 -5.02 13.43
N ALA A 177 5.52 -5.16 14.23
CA ALA A 177 5.61 -6.07 15.36
C ALA A 177 6.34 -5.46 16.57
N ALA A 178 7.06 -4.35 16.39
CA ALA A 178 7.93 -3.75 17.41
C ALA A 178 7.17 -3.31 18.67
N ASP A 179 5.92 -2.83 18.54
CA ASP A 179 5.06 -2.46 19.66
C ASP A 179 4.46 -3.67 20.42
N LEU A 180 4.65 -4.87 19.90
CA LEU A 180 4.17 -6.13 20.51
C LEU A 180 5.20 -6.76 21.46
N VAL A 181 6.42 -6.28 21.50
CA VAL A 181 7.53 -6.85 22.26
C VAL A 181 8.39 -5.73 22.84
N LYS A 182 9.30 -6.07 23.76
CA LYS A 182 10.23 -5.15 24.40
C LYS A 182 11.65 -5.34 23.87
N PRO A 183 12.55 -4.35 24.08
CA PRO A 183 13.99 -4.56 23.85
C PRO A 183 14.49 -5.82 24.57
N PHE A 184 15.36 -6.58 23.91
CA PHE A 184 15.92 -7.84 24.34
C PHE A 184 14.95 -9.05 24.35
N ASP A 185 13.66 -8.86 24.08
CA ASP A 185 12.75 -9.99 23.91
C ASP A 185 13.19 -10.86 22.72
N THR A 186 13.10 -12.17 22.90
CA THR A 186 13.30 -13.14 21.82
C THR A 186 12.02 -13.31 21.02
N VAL A 187 12.12 -13.18 19.70
CA VAL A 187 11.02 -13.41 18.75
C VAL A 187 11.42 -14.49 17.76
N ILE A 188 10.62 -15.56 17.63
CA ILE A 188 10.88 -16.60 16.62
C ILE A 188 10.12 -16.25 15.34
N LEU A 189 10.82 -16.21 14.22
CA LEU A 189 10.28 -16.03 12.87
C LEU A 189 10.35 -17.36 12.13
N VAL A 190 9.20 -17.99 11.88
CA VAL A 190 9.12 -19.27 11.17
C VAL A 190 8.92 -19.03 9.69
N VAL A 191 9.96 -19.32 8.91
CA VAL A 191 10.04 -19.02 7.48
C VAL A 191 10.19 -20.34 6.71
N PRO A 192 9.13 -20.80 6.03
CA PRO A 192 9.22 -21.99 5.19
C PRO A 192 10.13 -21.72 3.99
N ILE A 193 10.82 -22.74 3.55
CA ILE A 193 11.59 -22.69 2.30
C ILE A 193 10.63 -22.99 1.15
N ASP A 194 10.08 -21.90 0.57
CA ASP A 194 9.20 -21.99 -0.57
C ASP A 194 10.01 -22.01 -1.88
N LYS A 195 9.63 -22.87 -2.82
CA LYS A 195 10.21 -22.92 -4.17
C LYS A 195 9.89 -21.66 -4.98
N ALA A 196 8.82 -20.96 -4.64
CA ALA A 196 8.42 -19.69 -5.26
C ALA A 196 9.23 -18.49 -4.74
N ALA A 197 9.86 -18.59 -3.57
CA ALA A 197 10.73 -17.53 -3.07
C ALA A 197 12.03 -17.47 -3.90
N PRO A 198 12.52 -16.27 -4.22
CA PRO A 198 13.80 -16.13 -4.93
C PRO A 198 14.92 -16.85 -4.15
N LYS A 199 15.65 -17.72 -4.81
CA LYS A 199 16.74 -18.50 -4.20
C LYS A 199 17.71 -17.56 -3.45
N GLY A 200 17.95 -17.86 -2.16
CA GLY A 200 18.87 -17.10 -1.32
C GLY A 200 18.31 -15.78 -0.77
N ARG A 201 16.98 -15.55 -0.82
CA ARG A 201 16.34 -14.32 -0.30
C ARG A 201 15.16 -14.62 0.60
N LEU A 202 15.02 -13.82 1.64
CA LEU A 202 13.75 -13.67 2.37
C LEU A 202 12.77 -12.86 1.54
N ILE A 203 11.47 -13.13 1.65
CA ILE A 203 10.45 -12.29 1.03
C ILE A 203 10.28 -10.99 1.80
N LEU A 204 9.73 -9.97 1.14
CA LEU A 204 9.62 -8.63 1.69
C LEU A 204 8.96 -8.56 3.09
N PRO A 205 7.83 -9.22 3.37
CA PRO A 205 7.23 -9.21 4.71
C PRO A 205 8.16 -9.67 5.82
N GLN A 206 8.95 -10.70 5.55
CA GLN A 206 9.90 -11.26 6.50
C GLN A 206 11.03 -10.27 6.80
N GLN A 207 11.59 -9.64 5.76
CA GLN A 207 12.64 -8.62 5.88
C GLN A 207 12.17 -7.41 6.69
N GLN A 208 10.95 -6.92 6.42
CA GLN A 208 10.39 -5.75 7.10
C GLN A 208 10.14 -6.03 8.60
N VAL A 209 9.60 -7.20 8.95
CA VAL A 209 9.40 -7.58 10.35
C VAL A 209 10.74 -7.75 11.09
N ILE A 210 11.74 -8.38 10.46
CA ILE A 210 13.08 -8.46 11.03
C ILE A 210 13.64 -7.08 11.33
N ARG A 211 13.55 -6.17 10.37
CA ARG A 211 14.04 -4.79 10.52
C ARG A 211 13.30 -4.05 11.63
N ASP A 212 11.99 -4.11 11.68
CA ASP A 212 11.15 -3.46 12.68
C ASP A 212 11.48 -3.94 14.11
N LEU A 213 11.74 -5.24 14.29
CA LEU A 213 12.18 -5.81 15.57
C LEU A 213 13.60 -5.37 15.97
N LEU A 214 14.52 -5.32 15.02
CA LEU A 214 15.90 -4.86 15.28
C LEU A 214 15.95 -3.38 15.66
N ASP A 215 15.08 -2.55 15.09
CA ASP A 215 15.04 -1.10 15.36
C ASP A 215 14.73 -0.79 16.85
N ILE A 216 14.03 -1.68 17.54
CA ILE A 216 13.77 -1.55 18.99
C ILE A 216 14.73 -2.37 19.86
N GLY A 217 15.69 -3.09 19.28
CA GLY A 217 16.62 -3.94 20.00
C GLY A 217 16.07 -5.28 20.47
N ALA A 218 14.96 -5.78 19.87
CA ALA A 218 14.51 -7.15 20.05
C ALA A 218 15.42 -8.14 19.31
N MET A 219 15.37 -9.41 19.68
CA MET A 219 16.24 -10.47 19.15
C MET A 219 15.46 -11.45 18.26
N PRO A 220 15.39 -11.26 16.93
CA PRO A 220 14.71 -12.17 16.04
C PRO A 220 15.55 -13.44 15.78
N PHE A 221 14.97 -14.61 16.05
CA PHE A 221 15.47 -15.91 15.65
C PHE A 221 14.71 -16.42 14.44
N VAL A 222 15.41 -16.63 13.33
CA VAL A 222 14.80 -17.12 12.08
C VAL A 222 15.06 -18.62 11.94
N CYS A 223 14.01 -19.41 11.78
CA CYS A 223 14.10 -20.85 11.58
C CYS A 223 13.06 -21.35 10.56
N ARG A 224 13.25 -22.55 10.06
CA ARG A 224 12.24 -23.25 9.27
C ARG A 224 11.21 -23.91 10.18
N GLU A 225 10.05 -24.22 9.63
CA GLU A 225 8.97 -24.93 10.34
C GLU A 225 9.44 -26.28 10.92
N SER A 226 10.35 -26.98 10.22
CA SER A 226 10.94 -28.25 10.65
C SER A 226 11.92 -28.13 11.82
N GLU A 227 12.43 -26.90 12.06
CA GLU A 227 13.44 -26.61 13.09
C GLU A 227 12.83 -25.98 14.34
N LEU A 228 11.53 -25.69 14.34
CA LEU A 228 10.87 -24.93 15.41
C LEU A 228 11.01 -25.61 16.78
N SER A 229 10.78 -26.91 16.87
CA SER A 229 10.90 -27.65 18.15
C SER A 229 12.33 -27.60 18.72
N GLU A 230 13.33 -27.75 17.86
CA GLU A 230 14.74 -27.65 18.24
C GLU A 230 15.10 -26.20 18.63
N THR A 231 14.53 -25.23 17.96
CA THR A 231 14.71 -23.81 18.30
C THR A 231 14.18 -23.52 19.70
N PHE A 232 12.99 -24.00 20.05
CA PHE A 232 12.46 -23.87 21.42
C PHE A 232 13.38 -24.54 22.45
N ALA A 233 13.92 -25.73 22.14
CA ALA A 233 14.79 -26.46 23.07
C ALA A 233 16.13 -25.73 23.34
N LYS A 234 16.61 -24.91 22.41
CA LYS A 234 17.84 -24.11 22.55
C LYS A 234 17.66 -22.79 23.29
N LEU A 235 16.43 -22.31 23.44
CA LEU A 235 16.17 -21.07 24.17
C LEU A 235 16.17 -21.33 25.68
N LYS A 236 16.80 -20.44 26.44
CA LYS A 236 16.78 -20.49 27.92
C LYS A 236 15.43 -20.06 28.48
N GLU A 237 14.76 -19.14 27.78
CA GLU A 237 13.48 -18.55 28.17
C GLU A 237 12.49 -18.69 27.01
N ALA A 238 11.20 -18.73 27.33
CA ALA A 238 10.15 -18.75 26.31
C ALA A 238 10.20 -17.47 25.48
N PRO A 239 10.05 -17.56 24.12
CA PRO A 239 10.00 -16.36 23.29
C PRO A 239 8.75 -15.53 23.59
N ALA A 240 8.86 -14.22 23.48
CA ALA A 240 7.74 -13.29 23.69
C ALA A 240 6.67 -13.41 22.59
N LEU A 241 7.09 -13.78 21.36
CA LEU A 241 6.22 -13.88 20.21
C LEU A 241 6.80 -14.88 19.19
N VAL A 242 5.90 -15.64 18.54
CA VAL A 242 6.19 -16.43 17.34
C VAL A 242 5.43 -15.84 16.18
N ILE A 243 6.11 -15.58 15.06
CA ILE A 243 5.53 -15.04 13.82
C ILE A 243 5.81 -16.04 12.71
N THR A 244 4.76 -16.47 12.00
CA THR A 244 4.89 -17.53 11.00
C THR A 244 4.32 -17.11 9.64
N ASP A 245 4.74 -17.82 8.60
CA ASP A 245 4.04 -17.76 7.32
C ASP A 245 2.69 -18.47 7.42
N SER A 246 1.68 -17.90 6.75
CA SER A 246 0.31 -18.43 6.80
C SER A 246 0.18 -19.85 6.23
N GLN A 247 1.08 -20.27 5.34
CA GLN A 247 1.06 -21.62 4.75
C GLN A 247 1.33 -22.72 5.77
N VAL A 248 2.20 -22.46 6.75
CA VAL A 248 2.61 -23.43 7.77
C VAL A 248 1.97 -23.17 9.12
N PHE A 249 1.02 -22.23 9.20
CA PHE A 249 0.36 -21.82 10.42
C PHE A 249 -0.20 -22.98 11.25
N PRO A 250 -0.95 -23.96 10.69
CA PRO A 250 -1.48 -25.09 11.48
C PRO A 250 -0.39 -25.98 12.10
N LEU A 251 0.75 -26.12 11.46
CA LEU A 251 1.88 -26.87 12.01
C LEU A 251 2.54 -26.09 13.15
N VAL A 252 2.80 -24.81 12.93
CA VAL A 252 3.44 -23.92 13.91
C VAL A 252 2.55 -23.75 15.15
N ASP A 253 1.22 -23.67 14.98
CA ASP A 253 0.28 -23.60 16.09
C ASP A 253 0.36 -24.84 16.99
N ARG A 254 0.43 -26.04 16.42
CA ARG A 254 0.56 -27.28 17.19
C ARG A 254 1.90 -27.39 17.93
N LEU A 255 2.97 -26.84 17.36
CA LEU A 255 4.31 -26.91 17.95
C LEU A 255 4.60 -25.79 18.95
N THR A 256 3.82 -24.71 18.90
CA THR A 256 4.01 -23.54 19.78
C THR A 256 3.20 -23.72 21.07
N PRO A 257 3.84 -23.68 22.25
CA PRO A 257 3.12 -23.79 23.53
C PRO A 257 1.98 -22.79 23.65
N PRO A 258 0.84 -23.15 24.29
CA PRO A 258 -0.35 -22.30 24.36
C PRO A 258 -0.12 -20.92 25.01
N GLN A 259 0.83 -20.84 25.95
CA GLN A 259 1.20 -19.59 26.64
C GLN A 259 2.06 -18.66 25.79
N VAL A 260 2.65 -19.14 24.70
CA VAL A 260 3.45 -18.32 23.78
C VAL A 260 2.52 -17.66 22.77
N ARG A 261 2.68 -16.36 22.62
CA ARG A 261 1.92 -15.56 21.64
C ARG A 261 2.28 -15.99 20.21
N LEU A 262 1.29 -16.14 19.36
CA LEU A 262 1.48 -16.62 17.98
C LEU A 262 0.65 -15.79 16.99
N THR A 263 1.29 -15.28 15.95
CA THR A 263 0.62 -14.59 14.83
C THR A 263 1.30 -14.93 13.50
N SER A 264 0.86 -14.30 12.41
CA SER A 264 1.49 -14.47 11.09
C SER A 264 1.88 -13.14 10.46
N PHE A 265 2.86 -13.19 9.53
CA PHE A 265 3.27 -12.01 8.75
C PHE A 265 2.07 -11.35 8.07
N SER A 266 1.17 -12.12 7.49
CA SER A 266 0.00 -11.61 6.78
C SER A 266 -1.00 -10.89 7.71
N ILE A 267 -1.17 -11.37 8.96
CA ILE A 267 -2.01 -10.72 9.97
C ILE A 267 -1.36 -9.41 10.45
N LEU A 268 -0.05 -9.40 10.66
CA LEU A 268 0.70 -8.18 10.99
C LEU A 268 0.54 -7.10 9.91
N PHE A 269 0.61 -7.49 8.64
CA PHE A 269 0.40 -6.55 7.53
C PHE A 269 -1.04 -6.05 7.43
N ALA A 270 -2.05 -6.89 7.74
CA ALA A 270 -3.44 -6.46 7.83
C ALA A 270 -3.65 -5.40 8.93
N ARG A 271 -2.94 -5.56 10.07
CA ARG A 271 -2.92 -4.58 11.15
C ARG A 271 -2.22 -3.28 10.74
N TYR A 272 -1.09 -3.40 10.07
CA TYR A 272 -0.21 -2.29 9.72
C TYR A 272 -0.81 -1.38 8.63
N LYS A 273 -1.31 -1.97 7.52
CA LYS A 273 -1.78 -1.23 6.34
C LYS A 273 -3.30 -1.17 6.20
N GLY A 274 -4.05 -1.99 6.95
CA GLY A 274 -5.47 -2.15 6.78
C GLY A 274 -6.30 -1.89 8.03
N ASP A 275 -7.46 -2.55 8.06
CA ASP A 275 -8.35 -2.65 9.22
C ASP A 275 -8.49 -4.12 9.63
N LEU A 276 -7.85 -4.46 10.75
CA LEU A 276 -7.82 -5.83 11.26
C LEU A 276 -9.19 -6.34 11.69
N LYS A 277 -10.03 -5.45 12.26
CA LYS A 277 -11.39 -5.81 12.72
C LYS A 277 -12.28 -6.10 11.54
N GLN A 278 -12.29 -5.21 10.55
CA GLN A 278 -13.04 -5.39 9.32
C GLN A 278 -12.64 -6.69 8.59
N ALA A 279 -11.34 -6.97 8.51
CA ALA A 279 -10.85 -8.19 7.87
C ALA A 279 -11.22 -9.47 8.64
N ALA A 280 -11.24 -9.44 9.98
CA ALA A 280 -11.68 -10.55 10.82
C ALA A 280 -13.19 -10.79 10.70
N GLU A 281 -14.00 -9.74 10.67
CA GLU A 281 -15.45 -9.84 10.39
C GLU A 281 -15.71 -10.38 8.98
N GLY A 282 -14.96 -9.87 7.98
CA GLY A 282 -15.06 -10.33 6.59
C GLY A 282 -14.83 -11.84 6.43
N ALA A 283 -13.96 -12.45 7.23
CA ALA A 283 -13.70 -13.88 7.18
C ALA A 283 -14.94 -14.73 7.56
N LYS A 284 -15.86 -14.20 8.38
CA LYS A 284 -17.10 -14.89 8.77
C LYS A 284 -18.06 -15.09 7.59
N ALA A 285 -17.90 -14.32 6.51
CA ALA A 285 -18.72 -14.49 5.30
C ALA A 285 -18.56 -15.88 4.67
N LEU A 286 -17.49 -16.62 4.98
CA LEU A 286 -17.31 -18.01 4.55
C LEU A 286 -18.48 -18.92 4.97
N GLU A 287 -19.11 -18.66 6.12
CA GLU A 287 -20.22 -19.48 6.62
C GLU A 287 -21.49 -19.36 5.75
N MET A 288 -21.59 -18.28 4.94
CA MET A 288 -22.75 -18.01 4.11
C MET A 288 -22.54 -18.35 2.62
N ILE A 289 -21.33 -18.77 2.24
CA ILE A 289 -20.99 -19.09 0.85
C ILE A 289 -21.79 -20.30 0.35
N GLN A 290 -22.33 -20.17 -0.85
CA GLN A 290 -23.07 -21.20 -1.56
C GLN A 290 -22.37 -21.63 -2.85
N ASP A 291 -22.91 -22.65 -3.51
CA ASP A 291 -22.44 -23.10 -4.82
C ASP A 291 -22.67 -21.99 -5.86
N GLY A 292 -21.65 -21.70 -6.67
CA GLY A 292 -21.68 -20.67 -7.69
C GLY A 292 -21.47 -19.24 -7.18
N ASP A 293 -21.39 -19.00 -5.87
CA ASP A 293 -21.14 -17.65 -5.34
C ASP A 293 -19.77 -17.11 -5.80
N PRO A 294 -19.69 -15.89 -6.36
CA PRO A 294 -18.44 -15.33 -6.84
C PRO A 294 -17.58 -14.81 -5.68
N ILE A 295 -16.34 -15.28 -5.61
CA ILE A 295 -15.30 -14.84 -4.67
C ILE A 295 -14.17 -14.18 -5.45
N LEU A 296 -13.81 -12.95 -5.08
CA LEU A 296 -12.64 -12.27 -5.65
C LEU A 296 -11.41 -12.57 -4.82
N ILE A 297 -10.37 -13.13 -5.43
CA ILE A 297 -9.03 -13.26 -4.86
C ILE A 297 -8.14 -12.20 -5.50
N SER A 298 -7.69 -11.21 -4.68
CA SER A 298 -6.95 -10.05 -5.15
C SER A 298 -5.54 -10.02 -4.57
N GLU A 299 -4.54 -9.91 -5.45
CA GLU A 299 -3.13 -9.82 -5.07
C GLU A 299 -2.58 -8.41 -5.35
N GLY A 300 -1.82 -7.86 -4.41
CA GLY A 300 -1.21 -6.53 -4.53
C GLY A 300 0.07 -6.50 -5.36
N CYS A 301 0.51 -7.61 -5.92
CA CYS A 301 1.73 -7.72 -6.71
C CYS A 301 1.51 -8.57 -7.97
N THR A 302 2.42 -8.42 -8.92
CA THR A 302 2.44 -9.18 -10.19
C THR A 302 3.60 -10.18 -10.19
N HIS A 303 3.73 -10.97 -9.13
CA HIS A 303 4.75 -12.02 -9.10
C HIS A 303 4.39 -13.19 -10.04
N HIS A 304 5.41 -13.91 -10.47
CA HIS A 304 5.22 -15.06 -11.35
C HIS A 304 4.50 -16.17 -10.59
N ARG A 305 3.29 -16.51 -11.00
CA ARG A 305 2.51 -17.62 -10.46
C ARG A 305 3.20 -18.94 -10.78
N GLN A 306 3.50 -19.73 -9.76
CA GLN A 306 4.10 -21.06 -9.89
C GLN A 306 3.11 -22.12 -9.42
N CYS A 307 3.35 -23.39 -9.80
CA CYS A 307 2.57 -24.52 -9.28
C CYS A 307 2.59 -24.52 -7.73
N GLY A 308 1.42 -24.63 -7.13
CA GLY A 308 1.24 -24.55 -5.66
C GLY A 308 1.13 -23.14 -5.12
N ASP A 309 0.81 -22.15 -5.95
CA ASP A 309 0.55 -20.78 -5.53
C ASP A 309 -0.58 -20.70 -4.49
N ILE A 310 -0.42 -19.80 -3.49
CA ILE A 310 -1.40 -19.68 -2.40
C ILE A 310 -2.73 -19.14 -2.93
N GLY A 311 -2.68 -18.06 -3.71
CA GLY A 311 -3.88 -17.33 -4.13
C GLY A 311 -4.71 -18.12 -5.14
N THR A 312 -4.05 -18.70 -6.14
CA THR A 312 -4.76 -19.29 -7.29
C THR A 312 -5.07 -20.79 -7.15
N GLU A 313 -4.32 -21.51 -6.30
CA GLU A 313 -4.49 -22.97 -6.15
C GLU A 313 -4.90 -23.36 -4.72
N LYS A 314 -4.11 -22.99 -3.71
CA LYS A 314 -4.32 -23.48 -2.34
C LYS A 314 -5.55 -22.89 -1.67
N LEU A 315 -5.75 -21.57 -1.73
CA LEU A 315 -6.91 -20.91 -1.12
C LEU A 315 -8.23 -21.39 -1.72
N PRO A 316 -8.42 -21.45 -3.04
CA PRO A 316 -9.62 -22.04 -3.62
C PRO A 316 -9.91 -23.46 -3.12
N ALA A 317 -8.87 -24.31 -3.05
CA ALA A 317 -9.01 -25.67 -2.54
C ALA A 317 -9.41 -25.71 -1.06
N TRP A 318 -8.79 -24.88 -0.21
CA TRP A 318 -9.12 -24.81 1.23
C TRP A 318 -10.49 -24.23 1.48
N ILE A 319 -10.93 -23.22 0.72
CA ILE A 319 -12.27 -22.65 0.83
C ILE A 319 -13.34 -23.71 0.48
N ARG A 320 -13.15 -24.43 -0.65
CA ARG A 320 -14.05 -25.54 -1.02
C ARG A 320 -14.08 -26.63 0.03
N GLN A 321 -12.93 -27.02 0.57
CA GLN A 321 -12.83 -28.02 1.63
C GLN A 321 -13.54 -27.58 2.92
N TYR A 322 -13.40 -26.29 3.29
CA TYR A 322 -13.97 -25.74 4.52
C TYR A 322 -15.50 -25.59 4.42
N THR A 323 -15.97 -25.00 3.33
CA THR A 323 -17.39 -24.70 3.13
C THR A 323 -18.19 -25.92 2.68
N GLY A 324 -17.55 -26.92 2.06
CA GLY A 324 -18.23 -28.03 1.37
C GLY A 324 -18.98 -27.58 0.12
N LYS A 325 -18.69 -26.37 -0.41
CA LYS A 325 -19.35 -25.74 -1.53
C LYS A 325 -18.39 -25.54 -2.70
N ALA A 326 -18.95 -25.24 -3.87
CA ALA A 326 -18.23 -24.98 -5.12
C ALA A 326 -18.41 -23.52 -5.59
N PRO A 327 -17.85 -22.51 -4.88
CA PRO A 327 -17.92 -21.13 -5.33
C PRO A 327 -17.09 -20.90 -6.59
N GLU A 328 -17.39 -19.82 -7.30
CA GLU A 328 -16.65 -19.35 -8.47
C GLU A 328 -15.54 -18.38 -8.03
N PHE A 329 -14.32 -18.54 -8.56
CA PHE A 329 -13.19 -17.70 -8.17
C PHE A 329 -12.74 -16.80 -9.31
N HIS A 330 -12.68 -15.49 -9.03
CA HIS A 330 -12.11 -14.49 -9.91
C HIS A 330 -10.78 -14.00 -9.32
N PHE A 331 -9.83 -13.63 -10.19
CA PHE A 331 -8.48 -13.28 -9.75
C PHE A 331 -8.06 -11.95 -10.34
N THR A 332 -7.50 -11.07 -9.49
CA THR A 332 -6.84 -9.82 -9.91
C THR A 332 -5.44 -9.73 -9.32
N SER A 333 -4.55 -8.97 -9.97
CA SER A 333 -3.17 -8.81 -9.54
C SER A 333 -2.66 -7.37 -9.72
N GLY A 334 -1.68 -7.00 -8.90
CA GLY A 334 -1.05 -5.68 -8.94
C GLY A 334 -2.04 -4.56 -8.65
N THR A 335 -2.19 -3.65 -9.61
CA THR A 335 -3.06 -2.47 -9.49
C THR A 335 -4.48 -2.70 -9.99
N GLU A 336 -4.77 -3.89 -10.50
CA GLU A 336 -6.09 -4.28 -11.01
C GLU A 336 -7.01 -4.64 -9.84
N PHE A 337 -7.68 -3.65 -9.27
CA PHE A 337 -8.76 -3.86 -8.33
C PHE A 337 -10.05 -3.27 -8.94
N PRO A 338 -11.15 -4.03 -9.05
CA PRO A 338 -12.39 -3.55 -9.69
C PRO A 338 -12.97 -2.35 -8.95
N GLU A 339 -13.47 -1.35 -9.69
CA GLU A 339 -14.21 -0.24 -9.11
C GLU A 339 -15.59 -0.70 -8.59
N ASP A 340 -16.24 -1.59 -9.34
CA ASP A 340 -17.49 -2.25 -8.93
C ASP A 340 -17.17 -3.67 -8.43
N VAL A 341 -17.39 -3.87 -7.15
CA VAL A 341 -17.23 -5.16 -6.46
C VAL A 341 -18.56 -5.73 -5.97
N SER A 342 -19.69 -5.08 -6.28
CA SER A 342 -21.02 -5.45 -5.82
C SER A 342 -21.47 -6.87 -6.23
N GLY A 343 -20.88 -7.39 -7.29
CA GLY A 343 -21.14 -8.75 -7.77
C GLY A 343 -20.51 -9.86 -6.93
N TYR A 344 -19.59 -9.55 -5.99
CA TYR A 344 -18.89 -10.56 -5.20
C TYR A 344 -19.56 -10.81 -3.84
N LYS A 345 -19.44 -12.03 -3.33
CA LYS A 345 -19.88 -12.40 -1.98
C LYS A 345 -18.78 -12.26 -0.93
N LEU A 346 -17.55 -12.35 -1.35
CA LEU A 346 -16.38 -12.22 -0.50
C LEU A 346 -15.18 -11.75 -1.34
N ILE A 347 -14.39 -10.84 -0.77
CA ILE A 347 -13.08 -10.46 -1.31
C ILE A 347 -11.99 -10.99 -0.38
N VAL A 348 -11.04 -11.75 -0.93
CA VAL A 348 -9.88 -12.27 -0.21
C VAL A 348 -8.62 -11.64 -0.78
N HIS A 349 -8.02 -10.70 -0.03
CA HIS A 349 -6.83 -9.96 -0.46
C HIS A 349 -5.55 -10.60 0.10
N CYS A 350 -4.43 -10.50 -0.62
CA CYS A 350 -3.12 -10.85 -0.05
C CYS A 350 -2.71 -9.87 1.07
N GLY A 351 -1.54 -10.08 1.69
CA GLY A 351 -1.01 -9.19 2.74
C GLY A 351 -0.69 -7.75 2.28
N GLY A 352 -0.70 -7.47 0.97
CA GLY A 352 -0.50 -6.13 0.42
C GLY A 352 0.89 -5.54 0.67
N CYS A 353 1.94 -6.36 0.79
CA CYS A 353 3.29 -5.88 1.11
C CYS A 353 3.87 -4.90 0.07
N MET A 354 3.46 -5.03 -1.20
CA MET A 354 3.89 -4.13 -2.29
C MET A 354 3.01 -2.89 -2.45
N LEU A 355 1.84 -2.86 -1.82
CA LEU A 355 0.94 -1.72 -1.82
C LEU A 355 1.27 -0.78 -0.66
N ASN A 356 1.08 0.52 -0.86
CA ASN A 356 1.14 1.46 0.26
C ASN A 356 -0.15 1.37 1.12
N ALA A 357 -0.12 1.98 2.30
CA ALA A 357 -1.24 1.92 3.24
C ALA A 357 -2.50 2.60 2.67
N ARG A 358 -2.35 3.66 1.89
CA ARG A 358 -3.45 4.40 1.29
C ARG A 358 -4.20 3.56 0.25
N GLU A 359 -3.48 2.84 -0.61
CA GLU A 359 -4.10 1.93 -1.57
C GLU A 359 -4.86 0.80 -0.89
N MET A 360 -4.29 0.21 0.17
CA MET A 360 -4.99 -0.82 0.96
C MET A 360 -6.26 -0.27 1.61
N LYS A 361 -6.19 0.91 2.24
CA LYS A 361 -7.37 1.59 2.81
C LYS A 361 -8.43 1.90 1.75
N SER A 362 -8.01 2.33 0.54
CA SER A 362 -8.92 2.60 -0.57
C SER A 362 -9.66 1.35 -1.02
N ARG A 363 -8.98 0.19 -1.12
CA ARG A 363 -9.62 -1.09 -1.47
C ARG A 363 -10.60 -1.55 -0.39
N LEU A 364 -10.21 -1.43 0.88
CA LEU A 364 -11.10 -1.76 2.02
C LEU A 364 -12.34 -0.86 2.06
N ARG A 365 -12.16 0.46 1.83
CA ARG A 365 -13.28 1.42 1.77
C ARG A 365 -14.19 1.11 0.58
N SER A 366 -13.64 0.82 -0.60
CA SER A 366 -14.43 0.45 -1.78
C SER A 366 -15.29 -0.79 -1.55
N ALA A 367 -14.77 -1.80 -0.86
CA ALA A 367 -15.53 -2.98 -0.47
C ALA A 367 -16.62 -2.65 0.57
N ALA A 368 -16.29 -1.84 1.59
CA ALA A 368 -17.22 -1.45 2.64
C ALA A 368 -18.37 -0.57 2.11
N ASP A 369 -18.07 0.40 1.23
CA ASP A 369 -19.07 1.28 0.61
C ASP A 369 -20.09 0.51 -0.24
N GLN A 370 -19.71 -0.67 -0.74
CA GLN A 370 -20.55 -1.59 -1.51
C GLN A 370 -21.08 -2.76 -0.68
N GLU A 371 -20.87 -2.72 0.64
CA GLU A 371 -21.33 -3.76 1.59
C GLU A 371 -20.77 -5.16 1.30
N ILE A 372 -19.59 -5.25 0.67
CA ILE A 372 -18.96 -6.53 0.35
C ILE A 372 -17.93 -6.90 1.42
N PRO A 373 -18.07 -8.06 2.09
CA PRO A 373 -17.09 -8.53 3.06
C PRO A 373 -15.71 -8.67 2.43
N MET A 374 -14.67 -8.12 3.09
CA MET A 374 -13.29 -8.24 2.65
C MET A 374 -12.41 -8.75 3.78
N THR A 375 -11.57 -9.73 3.48
CA THR A 375 -10.59 -10.32 4.40
C THR A 375 -9.24 -10.47 3.73
N ASN A 376 -8.24 -10.99 4.47
CA ASN A 376 -6.94 -11.31 3.87
C ASN A 376 -6.58 -12.79 4.03
N TYR A 377 -5.55 -13.22 3.28
CA TYR A 377 -5.07 -14.61 3.26
C TYR A 377 -4.81 -15.15 4.66
N GLY A 378 -4.04 -14.42 5.47
CA GLY A 378 -3.65 -14.90 6.81
C GLY A 378 -4.82 -15.01 7.78
N ILE A 379 -5.70 -14.03 7.77
CA ILE A 379 -6.91 -14.02 8.62
C ILE A 379 -7.85 -15.15 8.19
N LEU A 380 -8.08 -15.31 6.89
CA LEU A 380 -8.95 -16.36 6.36
C LEU A 380 -8.42 -17.75 6.68
N ILE A 381 -7.11 -17.99 6.48
CA ILE A 381 -6.48 -19.26 6.83
C ILE A 381 -6.58 -19.53 8.34
N ALA A 382 -6.28 -18.52 9.17
CA ALA A 382 -6.40 -18.62 10.62
C ALA A 382 -7.85 -18.92 11.06
N TYR A 383 -8.85 -18.31 10.39
CA TYR A 383 -10.28 -18.55 10.63
C TYR A 383 -10.64 -20.00 10.30
N MET A 384 -10.38 -20.46 9.09
CA MET A 384 -10.66 -21.83 8.64
C MET A 384 -9.99 -22.90 9.51
N LYS A 385 -8.87 -22.59 10.14
CA LYS A 385 -8.10 -23.52 11.00
C LYS A 385 -8.41 -23.36 12.49
N GLY A 386 -9.32 -22.47 12.89
CA GLY A 386 -9.69 -22.22 14.29
C GLY A 386 -8.61 -21.49 15.12
N ILE A 387 -7.61 -20.89 14.47
CA ILE A 387 -6.44 -20.25 15.12
C ILE A 387 -6.65 -18.74 15.28
N LEU A 388 -7.67 -18.15 14.63
CA LEU A 388 -7.84 -16.70 14.53
C LEU A 388 -7.87 -16.02 15.90
N LYS A 389 -8.59 -16.56 16.87
CA LYS A 389 -8.69 -15.99 18.23
C LYS A 389 -7.31 -15.89 18.91
N ARG A 390 -6.49 -16.94 18.82
CA ARG A 390 -5.11 -16.95 19.35
C ARG A 390 -4.25 -15.89 18.67
N SER A 391 -4.33 -15.82 17.35
CA SER A 391 -3.52 -14.91 16.55
C SER A 391 -3.87 -13.43 16.77
N MET A 392 -5.15 -13.13 16.96
CA MET A 392 -5.62 -11.78 17.29
C MET A 392 -5.22 -11.37 18.70
N GLY A 393 -5.34 -12.27 19.69
CA GLY A 393 -4.90 -12.00 21.07
C GLY A 393 -3.39 -11.73 21.19
N ALA A 394 -2.60 -12.21 20.23
CA ALA A 394 -1.16 -11.91 20.16
C ALA A 394 -0.84 -10.46 19.74
N LEU A 395 -1.82 -9.70 19.26
CA LEU A 395 -1.61 -8.33 18.73
C LEU A 395 -1.90 -7.22 19.74
N GLU A 396 -2.17 -7.56 20.99
CA GLU A 396 -2.29 -6.57 22.05
C GLU A 396 -0.89 -5.99 22.39
N PRO A 397 -0.73 -4.66 22.34
CA PRO A 397 0.55 -4.02 22.67
C PRO A 397 1.01 -4.38 24.09
N VAL A 398 2.29 -4.58 24.26
CA VAL A 398 2.89 -4.78 25.58
C VAL A 398 3.01 -3.41 26.24
N ARG A 399 2.26 -3.21 27.32
CA ARG A 399 2.32 -1.99 28.15
C ARG A 399 3.61 -1.90 28.96
#